data_0c066da3c4a294cc2c8609211bcc731b
#
_entry.id   0c066da3c4a294cc2c8609211bcc731b
#
_cell.length_a   1.000
_cell.length_b   1.000
_cell.length_c   1.000
_cell.angle_alpha   90.00
_cell.angle_beta   90.00
_cell.angle_gamma   90.00
#
_symmetry.space_group_name_H-M   'P 1'
#
loop_
_entity.id
_entity.type
_entity.pdbx_description
1 polymer ?
#
loop_
_entity_poly.entity_id
_entity_poly.type
_entity_poly.pdbx_seq_one_letter_code
_entity_poly.pdbx_strand_id
1 'polypeptide(L)'
;MFKRIGVIGVGMVGGALQRYFENVRGIKPFLYDTGKKLGLAQEVNQAEVIFICVPTPFNKEKNYFDSSYLEDAFSKIKGGKIIVIKSTTLPGTTESFQQKYPQHKILVNPEFLTEATADQDMCYPDRQILGYTKKSYNIAGEVMQILPLAPFEKIMPATEAEMVKYFGNTWFSTKVIFANEIYNLCEKLGIDYNRVMEAASADKRIGRTHLEVWHKGKRGFAGKCLPKDMKAFIKFAEKQGIDLKLHKVVDEINDALLKSQGITEPEKYSKRDG
;
A
#
# COMPACT_ATOMS: atom_id res chain seq x y z
N MET A 1 4.71 -16.29 -21.88
CA MET A 1 4.85 -15.96 -20.45
C MET A 1 6.18 -15.25 -20.23
N PHE A 2 6.18 -14.10 -19.56
CA PHE A 2 7.39 -13.32 -19.30
C PHE A 2 8.38 -14.08 -18.41
N LYS A 3 9.67 -14.06 -18.78
CA LYS A 3 10.74 -14.76 -18.05
C LYS A 3 11.77 -13.80 -17.45
N ARG A 4 11.88 -12.60 -17.99
CA ARG A 4 12.84 -11.60 -17.52
C ARG A 4 12.10 -10.51 -16.75
N ILE A 5 12.23 -10.60 -15.43
CA ILE A 5 11.55 -9.72 -14.48
C ILE A 5 12.57 -8.80 -13.85
N GLY A 6 12.22 -7.52 -13.68
CA GLY A 6 12.99 -6.53 -12.93
C GLY A 6 12.22 -6.05 -11.71
N VAL A 7 12.92 -5.72 -10.63
CA VAL A 7 12.36 -5.11 -9.42
C VAL A 7 13.21 -3.89 -9.04
N ILE A 8 12.56 -2.72 -8.99
CA ILE A 8 13.15 -1.47 -8.50
C ILE A 8 12.56 -1.14 -7.14
N GLY A 9 13.42 -1.01 -6.12
CA GLY A 9 13.03 -0.88 -4.72
C GLY A 9 12.84 -2.23 -4.05
N VAL A 10 13.87 -2.71 -3.34
CA VAL A 10 13.89 -4.05 -2.69
C VAL A 10 13.65 -3.88 -1.18
N GLY A 11 12.62 -3.12 -0.82
CA GLY A 11 12.11 -2.98 0.54
C GLY A 11 11.26 -4.18 0.97
N MET A 12 10.26 -3.97 1.84
CA MET A 12 9.34 -5.01 2.28
C MET A 12 8.58 -5.63 1.09
N VAL A 13 7.94 -4.79 0.29
CA VAL A 13 7.11 -5.23 -0.86
C VAL A 13 7.98 -5.83 -1.96
N GLY A 14 9.02 -5.12 -2.41
CA GLY A 14 9.89 -5.60 -3.49
C GLY A 14 10.71 -6.81 -3.08
N GLY A 15 11.11 -6.93 -1.81
CA GLY A 15 11.78 -8.12 -1.29
C GLY A 15 10.87 -9.35 -1.22
N ALA A 16 9.61 -9.18 -0.78
CA ALA A 16 8.63 -10.26 -0.81
C ALA A 16 8.33 -10.70 -2.26
N LEU A 17 8.20 -9.74 -3.18
CA LEU A 17 8.01 -10.02 -4.60
C LEU A 17 9.21 -10.74 -5.22
N GLN A 18 10.45 -10.34 -4.90
CA GLN A 18 11.67 -11.05 -5.30
C GLN A 18 11.60 -12.51 -4.88
N ARG A 19 11.35 -12.78 -3.58
CA ARG A 19 11.28 -14.16 -3.05
C ARG A 19 10.17 -14.97 -3.69
N TYR A 20 9.02 -14.36 -3.99
CA TYR A 20 7.96 -15.03 -4.74
C TYR A 20 8.45 -15.47 -6.13
N PHE A 21 9.11 -14.59 -6.90
CA PHE A 21 9.62 -14.96 -8.21
C PHE A 21 10.71 -16.05 -8.12
N GLU A 22 11.62 -15.96 -7.16
CA GLU A 22 12.69 -16.94 -6.97
C GLU A 22 12.15 -18.30 -6.52
N ASN A 23 11.35 -18.33 -5.45
CA ASN A 23 10.97 -19.57 -4.78
C ASN A 23 9.72 -20.24 -5.38
N VAL A 24 8.80 -19.47 -5.95
CA VAL A 24 7.53 -20.00 -6.48
C VAL A 24 7.56 -20.10 -8.01
N ARG A 25 8.15 -19.11 -8.68
CA ARG A 25 8.16 -19.07 -10.14
C ARG A 25 9.46 -19.58 -10.76
N GLY A 26 10.52 -19.83 -9.98
CA GLY A 26 11.83 -20.22 -10.47
C GLY A 26 12.52 -19.16 -11.35
N ILE A 27 12.15 -17.89 -11.18
CA ILE A 27 12.69 -16.76 -11.94
C ILE A 27 13.55 -15.91 -11.01
N LYS A 28 14.82 -15.73 -11.33
CA LYS A 28 15.70 -14.78 -10.63
C LYS A 28 15.54 -13.38 -11.22
N PRO A 29 14.92 -12.42 -10.52
CA PRO A 29 14.71 -11.08 -11.07
C PRO A 29 15.99 -10.26 -11.08
N PHE A 30 16.09 -9.33 -12.02
CA PHE A 30 17.06 -8.24 -11.98
C PHE A 30 16.63 -7.24 -10.89
N LEU A 31 17.52 -6.94 -9.96
CA LEU A 31 17.22 -6.11 -8.80
C LEU A 31 17.95 -4.76 -8.88
N TYR A 32 17.28 -3.70 -8.45
CA TYR A 32 17.89 -2.40 -8.27
C TYR A 32 17.31 -1.68 -7.04
N ASP A 33 18.17 -1.27 -6.12
CA ASP A 33 17.78 -0.49 -4.95
C ASP A 33 18.89 0.49 -4.58
N THR A 34 18.62 1.78 -4.74
CA THR A 34 19.60 2.85 -4.46
C THR A 34 19.94 2.90 -2.96
N GLY A 35 18.96 2.78 -2.08
CA GLY A 35 19.16 2.85 -0.63
C GLY A 35 19.97 1.68 -0.08
N LYS A 36 19.85 0.50 -0.68
CA LYS A 36 20.61 -0.71 -0.32
C LYS A 36 21.89 -0.88 -1.13
N LYS A 37 22.15 0.00 -2.10
CA LYS A 37 23.26 -0.13 -3.06
C LYS A 37 23.27 -1.49 -3.75
N LEU A 38 22.09 -1.98 -4.15
CA LEU A 38 21.87 -3.31 -4.73
C LEU A 38 21.68 -3.21 -6.23
N GLY A 39 22.45 -3.98 -7.00
CA GLY A 39 22.34 -4.12 -8.45
C GLY A 39 22.63 -2.84 -9.24
N LEU A 40 22.47 -2.93 -10.55
CA LEU A 40 22.68 -1.80 -11.46
C LEU A 40 21.38 -1.51 -12.23
N ALA A 41 21.04 -0.22 -12.37
CA ALA A 41 19.87 0.19 -13.16
C ALA A 41 19.92 -0.33 -14.62
N GLN A 42 21.13 -0.51 -15.18
CA GLN A 42 21.31 -1.06 -16.52
C GLN A 42 20.88 -2.54 -16.61
N GLU A 43 21.07 -3.33 -15.56
CA GLU A 43 20.68 -4.75 -15.52
C GLU A 43 19.15 -4.89 -15.53
N VAL A 44 18.45 -4.04 -14.77
CA VAL A 44 16.98 -4.03 -14.73
C VAL A 44 16.40 -3.73 -16.12
N ASN A 45 17.10 -2.99 -16.96
CA ASN A 45 16.68 -2.72 -18.34
C ASN A 45 16.75 -3.96 -19.28
N GLN A 46 17.30 -5.08 -18.83
CA GLN A 46 17.21 -6.37 -19.55
C GLN A 46 15.85 -7.06 -19.34
N ALA A 47 15.08 -6.62 -18.33
CA ALA A 47 13.76 -7.16 -18.05
C ALA A 47 12.73 -6.80 -19.12
N GLU A 48 11.73 -7.66 -19.28
CA GLU A 48 10.52 -7.45 -20.09
C GLU A 48 9.46 -6.69 -19.27
N VAL A 49 9.32 -7.11 -18.01
CA VAL A 49 8.39 -6.52 -17.03
C VAL A 49 9.20 -6.01 -15.84
N ILE A 50 8.99 -4.74 -15.47
CA ILE A 50 9.67 -4.10 -14.35
C ILE A 50 8.63 -3.71 -13.30
N PHE A 51 8.78 -4.24 -12.09
CA PHE A 51 7.98 -3.86 -10.93
C PHE A 51 8.66 -2.72 -10.18
N ILE A 52 7.92 -1.65 -9.88
CA ILE A 52 8.42 -0.52 -9.09
C ILE A 52 7.78 -0.57 -7.71
N CYS A 53 8.63 -0.76 -6.68
CA CYS A 53 8.25 -0.95 -5.27
C CYS A 53 8.95 0.09 -4.37
N VAL A 54 9.07 1.31 -4.84
CA VAL A 54 9.75 2.40 -4.13
C VAL A 54 8.83 3.07 -3.11
N PRO A 55 9.37 3.74 -2.07
CA PRO A 55 8.58 4.50 -1.12
C PRO A 55 7.79 5.63 -1.80
N THR A 56 6.61 5.93 -1.24
CA THR A 56 5.76 7.06 -1.62
C THR A 56 5.29 7.74 -0.34
N PRO A 57 6.17 8.52 0.33
CA PRO A 57 5.87 9.13 1.60
C PRO A 57 4.88 10.30 1.45
N PHE A 58 4.26 10.69 2.57
CA PHE A 58 3.60 11.97 2.68
C PHE A 58 4.66 13.02 2.99
N ASN A 59 4.82 14.00 2.09
CA ASN A 59 5.74 15.12 2.29
C ASN A 59 5.06 16.19 3.16
N LYS A 60 5.57 16.38 4.39
CA LYS A 60 4.99 17.31 5.36
C LYS A 60 5.12 18.77 4.92
N GLU A 61 6.22 19.15 4.25
CA GLU A 61 6.45 20.51 3.79
C GLU A 61 5.50 20.88 2.63
N LYS A 62 5.34 19.95 1.67
CA LYS A 62 4.40 20.13 0.54
C LYS A 62 2.96 19.81 0.95
N ASN A 63 2.75 19.25 2.15
CA ASN A 63 1.47 18.75 2.65
C ASN A 63 0.73 17.88 1.62
N TYR A 64 1.49 16.98 0.97
CA TYR A 64 0.97 16.14 -0.11
C TYR A 64 1.82 14.88 -0.33
N PHE A 65 1.27 13.97 -1.14
CA PHE A 65 1.94 12.77 -1.64
C PHE A 65 3.23 13.12 -2.40
N ASP A 66 4.31 12.37 -2.13
CA ASP A 66 5.60 12.55 -2.79
C ASP A 66 5.86 11.44 -3.81
N SER A 67 5.88 11.79 -5.08
CA SER A 67 6.17 10.90 -6.21
C SER A 67 7.63 10.90 -6.64
N SER A 68 8.52 11.62 -5.95
CA SER A 68 9.92 11.82 -6.40
C SER A 68 10.69 10.50 -6.58
N TYR A 69 10.45 9.50 -5.70
CA TYR A 69 11.07 8.18 -5.85
C TYR A 69 10.53 7.42 -7.08
N LEU A 70 9.25 7.59 -7.42
CA LEU A 70 8.69 7.04 -8.66
C LEU A 70 9.33 7.70 -9.88
N GLU A 71 9.43 9.03 -9.88
CA GLU A 71 10.08 9.79 -10.94
C GLU A 71 11.53 9.34 -11.14
N ASP A 72 12.28 9.18 -10.05
CA ASP A 72 13.65 8.66 -10.11
C ASP A 72 13.69 7.25 -10.70
N ALA A 73 12.82 6.34 -10.25
CA ALA A 73 12.75 4.98 -10.77
C ALA A 73 12.46 4.97 -12.28
N PHE A 74 11.48 5.74 -12.73
CA PHE A 74 11.16 5.86 -14.17
C PHE A 74 12.30 6.43 -14.98
N SER A 75 13.07 7.37 -14.44
CA SER A 75 14.24 7.99 -15.14
C SER A 75 15.34 6.96 -15.45
N LYS A 76 15.41 5.85 -14.72
CA LYS A 76 16.40 4.78 -14.92
C LYS A 76 15.96 3.76 -15.99
N ILE A 77 14.67 3.77 -16.38
CA ILE A 77 14.11 2.78 -17.30
C ILE A 77 14.25 3.28 -18.76
N LYS A 78 14.88 2.49 -19.60
CA LYS A 78 15.12 2.80 -21.01
C LYS A 78 14.34 1.87 -21.94
N GLY A 79 14.02 2.39 -23.13
CA GLY A 79 13.26 1.64 -24.13
C GLY A 79 11.79 1.47 -23.79
N GLY A 80 11.04 0.78 -24.62
CA GLY A 80 9.63 0.44 -24.36
C GLY A 80 9.53 -0.77 -23.45
N LYS A 81 9.06 -0.61 -22.20
CA LYS A 81 8.94 -1.65 -21.20
C LYS A 81 7.49 -1.79 -20.72
N ILE A 82 7.18 -2.96 -20.17
CA ILE A 82 6.01 -3.14 -19.34
C ILE A 82 6.39 -2.76 -17.92
N ILE A 83 5.71 -1.79 -17.32
CA ILE A 83 6.00 -1.32 -15.97
C ILE A 83 4.77 -1.57 -15.09
N VAL A 84 4.99 -2.19 -13.94
CA VAL A 84 3.95 -2.44 -12.94
C VAL A 84 4.29 -1.66 -11.66
N ILE A 85 3.55 -0.62 -11.38
CA ILE A 85 3.70 0.16 -10.15
C ILE A 85 3.07 -0.64 -9.01
N LYS A 86 3.88 -1.07 -8.03
CA LYS A 86 3.40 -1.69 -6.78
C LYS A 86 3.42 -0.72 -5.59
N SER A 87 4.11 0.40 -5.74
CA SER A 87 4.06 1.50 -4.76
C SER A 87 2.62 1.99 -4.61
N THR A 88 2.24 2.39 -3.40
CA THR A 88 0.95 3.04 -3.16
C THR A 88 0.90 4.39 -3.86
N THR A 89 -0.06 4.59 -4.74
CA THR A 89 -0.21 5.80 -5.55
C THR A 89 -1.62 6.37 -5.43
N LEU A 90 -1.75 7.69 -5.46
CA LEU A 90 -3.05 8.37 -5.50
C LEU A 90 -3.80 8.05 -6.80
N PRO A 91 -5.14 7.98 -6.77
CA PRO A 91 -5.94 7.75 -7.96
C PRO A 91 -5.60 8.71 -9.11
N GLY A 92 -5.33 8.15 -10.29
CA GLY A 92 -4.91 8.89 -11.49
C GLY A 92 -3.39 9.03 -11.66
N THR A 93 -2.57 8.62 -10.68
CA THR A 93 -1.11 8.67 -10.78
C THR A 93 -0.61 7.82 -11.95
N THR A 94 -1.08 6.59 -12.07
CA THR A 94 -0.66 5.67 -13.15
C THR A 94 -0.98 6.24 -14.54
N GLU A 95 -2.14 6.86 -14.71
CA GLU A 95 -2.52 7.53 -15.96
C GLU A 95 -1.61 8.73 -16.25
N SER A 96 -1.27 9.53 -15.25
CA SER A 96 -0.35 10.65 -15.37
C SER A 96 1.05 10.18 -15.82
N PHE A 97 1.55 9.09 -15.21
CA PHE A 97 2.83 8.50 -15.61
C PHE A 97 2.77 7.88 -17.01
N GLN A 98 1.64 7.30 -17.41
CA GLN A 98 1.46 6.80 -18.78
C GLN A 98 1.52 7.93 -19.82
N GLN A 99 0.97 9.10 -19.51
CA GLN A 99 1.06 10.27 -20.37
C GLN A 99 2.49 10.81 -20.45
N LYS A 100 3.18 10.87 -19.30
CA LYS A 100 4.57 11.37 -19.20
C LYS A 100 5.58 10.44 -19.87
N TYR A 101 5.35 9.13 -19.84
CA TYR A 101 6.24 8.09 -20.39
C TYR A 101 5.52 7.24 -21.45
N PRO A 102 5.15 7.84 -22.59
CA PRO A 102 4.31 7.18 -23.59
C PRO A 102 4.97 5.98 -24.28
N GLN A 103 6.29 5.80 -24.16
CA GLN A 103 7.00 4.64 -24.73
C GLN A 103 6.74 3.35 -23.95
N HIS A 104 6.32 3.41 -22.66
CA HIS A 104 6.06 2.26 -21.82
C HIS A 104 4.59 1.83 -21.85
N LYS A 105 4.31 0.62 -21.40
CA LYS A 105 2.97 0.12 -21.06
C LYS A 105 2.89 0.05 -19.53
N ILE A 106 2.15 0.96 -18.91
CA ILE A 106 2.15 1.12 -17.45
C ILE A 106 0.88 0.53 -16.86
N LEU A 107 1.06 -0.29 -15.83
CA LEU A 107 0.01 -0.88 -15.00
C LEU A 107 0.27 -0.53 -13.54
N VAL A 108 -0.73 -0.72 -12.70
CA VAL A 108 -0.60 -0.64 -11.24
C VAL A 108 -1.10 -1.94 -10.61
N ASN A 109 -0.36 -2.46 -9.65
CA ASN A 109 -0.75 -3.62 -8.87
C ASN A 109 -0.61 -3.26 -7.38
N PRO A 110 -1.65 -2.69 -6.77
CA PRO A 110 -1.64 -2.32 -5.36
C PRO A 110 -1.29 -3.53 -4.48
N GLU A 111 -0.54 -3.30 -3.41
CA GLU A 111 -0.21 -4.33 -2.44
C GLU A 111 -1.15 -4.27 -1.23
N PHE A 112 -1.38 -5.42 -0.61
CA PHE A 112 -2.25 -5.56 0.56
C PHE A 112 -1.55 -6.34 1.68
N LEU A 113 -0.21 -6.24 1.72
CA LEU A 113 0.63 -7.00 2.65
C LEU A 113 0.55 -6.42 4.07
N THR A 114 0.60 -7.32 5.04
CA THR A 114 0.85 -6.99 6.44
C THR A 114 2.36 -7.11 6.72
N GLU A 115 2.95 -6.17 7.46
CA GLU A 115 4.40 -6.16 7.70
C GLU A 115 4.90 -7.46 8.35
N ALA A 116 4.09 -8.07 9.22
CA ALA A 116 4.44 -9.29 9.94
C ALA A 116 4.40 -10.56 9.06
N THR A 117 3.57 -10.58 8.02
CA THR A 117 3.26 -11.74 7.18
C THR A 117 3.52 -11.50 5.70
N ALA A 118 4.38 -10.51 5.37
CA ALA A 118 4.54 -10.01 4.00
C ALA A 118 4.87 -11.10 2.97
N ASP A 119 5.67 -12.11 3.32
CA ASP A 119 6.01 -13.20 2.41
C ASP A 119 4.84 -14.17 2.21
N GLN A 120 4.09 -14.46 3.27
CA GLN A 120 2.90 -15.29 3.20
C GLN A 120 1.81 -14.58 2.41
N ASP A 121 1.54 -13.32 2.73
CA ASP A 121 0.53 -12.50 2.04
C ASP A 121 0.90 -12.28 0.56
N MET A 122 2.20 -12.25 0.23
CA MET A 122 2.65 -12.18 -1.16
C MET A 122 2.39 -13.49 -1.90
N CYS A 123 2.61 -14.65 -1.28
CA CYS A 123 2.42 -15.95 -1.93
C CYS A 123 0.95 -16.38 -1.98
N TYR A 124 0.15 -16.00 -0.99
CA TYR A 124 -1.24 -16.40 -0.80
C TYR A 124 -2.12 -15.19 -0.52
N PRO A 125 -2.25 -14.25 -1.45
CA PRO A 125 -3.05 -13.05 -1.25
C PRO A 125 -4.55 -13.37 -1.26
N ASP A 126 -5.34 -12.68 -0.43
CA ASP A 126 -6.81 -12.77 -0.45
C ASP A 126 -7.39 -12.25 -1.76
N ARG A 127 -6.70 -11.31 -2.38
CA ARG A 127 -7.12 -10.68 -3.65
C ARG A 127 -5.92 -10.22 -4.47
N GLN A 128 -6.06 -10.27 -5.78
CA GLN A 128 -5.11 -9.73 -6.74
C GLN A 128 -5.81 -8.70 -7.63
N ILE A 129 -5.36 -7.46 -7.57
CA ILE A 129 -5.93 -6.35 -8.35
C ILE A 129 -4.86 -5.84 -9.32
N LEU A 130 -5.19 -5.76 -10.58
CA LEU A 130 -4.30 -5.20 -11.60
C LEU A 130 -5.01 -4.09 -12.36
N GLY A 131 -4.49 -2.88 -12.23
CA GLY A 131 -4.98 -1.71 -12.93
C GLY A 131 -4.25 -1.50 -14.25
N TYR A 132 -4.99 -1.21 -15.31
CA TYR A 132 -4.47 -0.92 -16.65
C TYR A 132 -4.75 0.52 -17.08
N THR A 133 -3.86 1.07 -17.91
CA THR A 133 -4.11 2.24 -18.73
C THR A 133 -4.61 1.80 -20.11
N LYS A 134 -5.20 2.71 -20.88
CA LYS A 134 -5.62 2.39 -22.27
C LYS A 134 -4.49 1.71 -23.07
N LYS A 135 -3.24 2.12 -22.84
CA LYS A 135 -2.07 1.58 -23.57
C LYS A 135 -1.66 0.18 -23.10
N SER A 136 -1.91 -0.19 -21.85
CA SER A 136 -1.50 -1.46 -21.26
C SER A 136 -2.63 -2.49 -21.17
N TYR A 137 -3.85 -2.15 -21.60
CA TYR A 137 -5.01 -3.04 -21.53
C TYR A 137 -4.74 -4.42 -22.16
N ASN A 138 -4.19 -4.44 -23.37
CA ASN A 138 -4.01 -5.68 -24.12
C ASN A 138 -3.02 -6.68 -23.50
N ILE A 139 -2.18 -6.23 -22.54
CA ILE A 139 -1.21 -7.11 -21.88
C ILE A 139 -1.55 -7.36 -20.41
N ALA A 140 -2.62 -6.76 -19.90
CA ALA A 140 -2.97 -6.89 -18.48
C ALA A 140 -3.22 -8.36 -18.08
N GLY A 141 -3.87 -9.15 -18.93
CA GLY A 141 -4.07 -10.58 -18.70
C GLY A 141 -2.77 -11.37 -18.59
N GLU A 142 -1.78 -11.11 -19.46
CA GLU A 142 -0.48 -11.76 -19.40
C GLU A 142 0.32 -11.37 -18.14
N VAL A 143 0.21 -10.09 -17.73
CA VAL A 143 0.83 -9.62 -16.48
C VAL A 143 0.17 -10.26 -15.26
N MET A 144 -1.17 -10.39 -15.25
CA MET A 144 -1.89 -11.07 -14.17
C MET A 144 -1.38 -12.51 -13.97
N GLN A 145 -1.10 -13.24 -15.05
CA GLN A 145 -0.64 -14.63 -14.98
C GLN A 145 0.74 -14.83 -14.33
N ILE A 146 1.57 -13.80 -14.22
CA ILE A 146 2.86 -13.88 -13.53
C ILE A 146 2.77 -13.44 -12.06
N LEU A 147 1.68 -12.83 -11.65
CA LEU A 147 1.41 -12.46 -10.25
C LEU A 147 0.95 -13.69 -9.43
N PRO A 148 1.01 -13.60 -8.10
CA PRO A 148 0.44 -14.64 -7.22
C PRO A 148 -1.06 -14.84 -7.49
N LEU A 149 -1.49 -16.09 -7.52
CA LEU A 149 -2.91 -16.43 -7.64
C LEU A 149 -3.67 -16.03 -6.36
N ALA A 150 -4.89 -15.58 -6.54
CA ALA A 150 -5.77 -15.19 -5.44
C ALA A 150 -7.19 -15.73 -5.63
N PRO A 151 -7.96 -15.98 -4.55
CA PRO A 151 -9.37 -16.34 -4.65
C PRO A 151 -10.23 -15.28 -5.35
N PHE A 152 -9.81 -14.02 -5.27
CA PHE A 152 -10.44 -12.92 -6.00
C PHE A 152 -9.39 -12.21 -6.87
N GLU A 153 -9.59 -12.25 -8.18
CA GLU A 153 -8.73 -11.58 -9.17
C GLU A 153 -9.55 -10.57 -9.97
N LYS A 154 -9.02 -9.36 -10.15
CA LYS A 154 -9.71 -8.32 -10.91
C LYS A 154 -8.73 -7.49 -11.74
N ILE A 155 -8.96 -7.44 -13.04
CA ILE A 155 -8.35 -6.47 -13.97
C ILE A 155 -9.33 -5.32 -14.16
N MET A 156 -8.90 -4.08 -13.94
CA MET A 156 -9.75 -2.90 -13.96
C MET A 156 -8.96 -1.65 -14.39
N PRO A 157 -9.60 -0.51 -14.70
CA PRO A 157 -8.88 0.74 -14.94
C PRO A 157 -7.94 1.13 -13.81
N ALA A 158 -6.77 1.69 -14.15
CA ALA A 158 -5.71 1.98 -13.17
C ALA A 158 -6.18 2.88 -12.02
N THR A 159 -6.93 3.94 -12.32
CA THR A 159 -7.46 4.87 -11.31
C THR A 159 -8.39 4.17 -10.30
N GLU A 160 -9.19 3.20 -10.77
CA GLU A 160 -10.05 2.40 -9.89
C GLU A 160 -9.20 1.47 -9.00
N ALA A 161 -8.19 0.81 -9.57
CA ALA A 161 -7.29 -0.07 -8.81
C ALA A 161 -6.52 0.70 -7.72
N GLU A 162 -6.06 1.92 -8.02
CA GLU A 162 -5.43 2.82 -7.04
C GLU A 162 -6.41 3.16 -5.90
N MET A 163 -7.68 3.44 -6.22
CA MET A 163 -8.72 3.73 -5.22
C MET A 163 -8.95 2.56 -4.26
N VAL A 164 -8.85 1.30 -4.72
CA VAL A 164 -9.05 0.11 -3.87
C VAL A 164 -8.09 0.11 -2.67
N LYS A 165 -6.83 0.54 -2.86
CA LYS A 165 -5.85 0.61 -1.76
C LYS A 165 -6.26 1.63 -0.70
N TYR A 166 -6.65 2.82 -1.12
CA TYR A 166 -7.08 3.88 -0.20
C TYR A 166 -8.38 3.53 0.51
N PHE A 167 -9.35 2.92 -0.21
CA PHE A 167 -10.56 2.41 0.43
C PHE A 167 -10.24 1.48 1.59
N GLY A 168 -9.34 0.51 1.39
CA GLY A 168 -8.95 -0.44 2.45
C GLY A 168 -8.25 0.25 3.61
N ASN A 169 -7.22 1.04 3.35
CA ASN A 169 -6.41 1.65 4.42
C ASN A 169 -7.19 2.68 5.23
N THR A 170 -8.05 3.49 4.59
CA THR A 170 -8.88 4.46 5.32
C THR A 170 -10.02 3.79 6.09
N TRP A 171 -10.58 2.69 5.57
CA TRP A 171 -11.51 1.84 6.31
C TRP A 171 -10.89 1.24 7.56
N PHE A 172 -9.67 0.69 7.46
CA PHE A 172 -8.97 0.15 8.61
C PHE A 172 -8.68 1.23 9.67
N SER A 173 -8.24 2.41 9.24
CA SER A 173 -8.05 3.55 10.14
C SER A 173 -9.34 3.93 10.87
N THR A 174 -10.46 3.97 10.16
CA THR A 174 -11.78 4.26 10.73
C THR A 174 -12.19 3.20 11.77
N LYS A 175 -11.98 1.91 11.47
CA LYS A 175 -12.25 0.82 12.44
C LYS A 175 -11.42 0.97 13.72
N VAL A 176 -10.14 1.32 13.60
CA VAL A 176 -9.26 1.53 14.75
C VAL A 176 -9.80 2.64 15.64
N ILE A 177 -10.20 3.77 15.08
CA ILE A 177 -10.71 4.91 15.88
C ILE A 177 -12.08 4.58 16.47
N PHE A 178 -12.99 3.98 15.70
CA PHE A 178 -14.27 3.49 16.21
C PHE A 178 -14.08 2.58 17.42
N ALA A 179 -13.19 1.59 17.33
CA ALA A 179 -12.87 0.67 18.42
C ALA A 179 -12.35 1.40 19.66
N ASN A 180 -11.48 2.42 19.46
CA ASN A 180 -10.92 3.22 20.55
C ASN A 180 -11.98 4.07 21.28
N GLU A 181 -12.97 4.62 20.58
CA GLU A 181 -14.06 5.36 21.19
C GLU A 181 -14.98 4.44 22.00
N ILE A 182 -15.34 3.26 21.46
CA ILE A 182 -16.12 2.26 22.21
C ILE A 182 -15.33 1.76 23.42
N TYR A 183 -14.02 1.56 23.31
CA TYR A 183 -13.16 1.22 24.44
C TYR A 183 -13.25 2.26 25.56
N ASN A 184 -13.14 3.55 25.23
CA ASN A 184 -13.25 4.63 26.22
C ASN A 184 -14.60 4.61 26.94
N LEU A 185 -15.69 4.34 26.20
CA LEU A 185 -17.02 4.22 26.80
C LEU A 185 -17.11 3.00 27.73
N CYS A 186 -16.57 1.85 27.30
CA CYS A 186 -16.53 0.64 28.13
C CYS A 186 -15.78 0.88 29.45
N GLU A 187 -14.59 1.48 29.39
CA GLU A 187 -13.82 1.86 30.59
C GLU A 187 -14.64 2.76 31.53
N LYS A 188 -15.34 3.76 30.98
CA LYS A 188 -16.18 4.66 31.79
C LYS A 188 -17.36 3.95 32.46
N LEU A 189 -17.90 2.93 31.80
CA LEU A 189 -19.01 2.12 32.32
C LEU A 189 -18.57 0.95 33.21
N GLY A 190 -17.26 0.70 33.33
CA GLY A 190 -16.72 -0.44 34.08
C GLY A 190 -17.03 -1.79 33.46
N ILE A 191 -17.17 -1.86 32.12
CA ILE A 191 -17.41 -3.09 31.37
C ILE A 191 -16.19 -3.49 30.54
N ASP A 192 -15.99 -4.79 30.36
CA ASP A 192 -14.85 -5.36 29.64
C ASP A 192 -15.04 -5.19 28.13
N TYR A 193 -14.25 -4.31 27.53
CA TYR A 193 -14.23 -4.10 26.09
C TYR A 193 -13.93 -5.37 25.29
N ASN A 194 -13.01 -6.22 25.78
CA ASN A 194 -12.63 -7.43 25.04
C ASN A 194 -13.79 -8.40 24.88
N ARG A 195 -14.63 -8.54 25.92
CA ARG A 195 -15.85 -9.36 25.83
C ARG A 195 -16.87 -8.76 24.86
N VAL A 196 -17.02 -7.43 24.87
CA VAL A 196 -17.91 -6.73 23.94
C VAL A 196 -17.41 -6.90 22.50
N MET A 197 -16.13 -6.69 22.25
CA MET A 197 -15.49 -6.81 20.95
C MET A 197 -15.58 -8.25 20.41
N GLU A 198 -15.31 -9.25 21.26
CA GLU A 198 -15.41 -10.67 20.88
C GLU A 198 -16.84 -11.01 20.43
N ALA A 199 -17.84 -10.65 21.22
CA ALA A 199 -19.23 -10.90 20.89
C ALA A 199 -19.69 -10.16 19.62
N ALA A 200 -19.34 -8.87 19.49
CA ALA A 200 -19.69 -8.08 18.31
C ALA A 200 -19.01 -8.58 17.04
N SER A 201 -17.73 -8.95 17.13
CA SER A 201 -16.95 -9.42 15.96
C SER A 201 -17.30 -10.84 15.50
N ALA A 202 -18.11 -11.58 16.26
CA ALA A 202 -18.71 -12.86 15.82
C ALA A 202 -19.66 -12.66 14.62
N ASP A 203 -20.24 -11.47 14.46
CA ASP A 203 -20.90 -11.09 13.20
C ASP A 203 -19.85 -10.91 12.10
N LYS A 204 -19.89 -11.78 11.08
CA LYS A 204 -18.96 -11.77 9.94
C LYS A 204 -18.94 -10.43 9.18
N ARG A 205 -20.01 -9.64 9.23
CA ARG A 205 -20.09 -8.31 8.60
C ARG A 205 -19.23 -7.29 9.33
N ILE A 206 -19.00 -7.46 10.62
CA ILE A 206 -18.12 -6.64 11.44
C ILE A 206 -16.69 -7.15 11.31
N GLY A 207 -16.47 -8.43 11.59
CA GLY A 207 -15.16 -9.10 11.58
C GLY A 207 -14.19 -8.50 12.60
N ARG A 208 -13.22 -9.28 13.03
CA ARG A 208 -12.33 -8.93 14.15
C ARG A 208 -11.19 -7.96 13.79
N THR A 209 -10.78 -7.93 12.51
CA THR A 209 -9.59 -7.15 12.09
C THR A 209 -9.70 -5.67 12.46
N HIS A 210 -8.63 -5.11 13.03
CA HIS A 210 -8.51 -3.70 13.42
C HIS A 210 -9.46 -3.25 14.55
N LEU A 211 -10.01 -4.19 15.34
CA LEU A 211 -10.80 -3.88 16.53
C LEU A 211 -10.00 -4.03 17.83
N GLU A 212 -8.80 -4.61 17.79
CA GLU A 212 -7.91 -4.64 18.95
C GLU A 212 -7.36 -3.24 19.21
N VAL A 213 -7.69 -2.68 20.38
CA VAL A 213 -7.36 -1.29 20.73
C VAL A 213 -5.88 -1.14 21.06
N TRP A 214 -5.30 -2.15 21.72
CA TRP A 214 -3.89 -2.14 22.11
C TRP A 214 -3.05 -2.88 21.09
N HIS A 215 -2.20 -2.16 20.37
CA HIS A 215 -1.23 -2.74 19.45
C HIS A 215 0.18 -2.33 19.86
N LYS A 216 1.03 -3.31 20.23
CA LYS A 216 2.39 -3.06 20.73
C LYS A 216 2.43 -2.05 21.89
N GLY A 217 1.49 -2.16 22.82
CA GLY A 217 1.41 -1.29 24.00
C GLY A 217 0.91 0.13 23.74
N LYS A 218 0.38 0.40 22.54
CA LYS A 218 -0.15 1.72 22.14
C LYS A 218 -1.53 1.61 21.53
N ARG A 219 -2.28 2.69 21.60
CA ARG A 219 -3.63 2.86 21.05
C ARG A 219 -3.58 3.74 19.81
N GLY A 220 -4.58 3.60 18.92
CA GLY A 220 -4.64 4.33 17.67
C GLY A 220 -3.84 3.66 16.54
N PHE A 221 -3.82 4.28 15.37
CA PHE A 221 -3.07 3.77 14.22
C PHE A 221 -1.78 4.57 14.00
N ALA A 222 -0.68 3.85 13.88
CA ALA A 222 0.66 4.36 13.65
C ALA A 222 1.38 3.51 12.59
N GLY A 223 2.67 3.72 12.41
CA GLY A 223 3.49 3.03 11.41
C GLY A 223 3.45 3.70 10.05
N LYS A 224 4.07 3.07 9.06
CA LYS A 224 4.41 3.68 7.77
C LYS A 224 3.24 3.80 6.79
N CYS A 225 2.11 3.10 7.02
CA CYS A 225 1.04 2.98 6.02
C CYS A 225 -0.18 3.83 6.35
N LEU A 226 -0.91 3.49 7.41
CA LEU A 226 -2.21 4.10 7.69
C LEU A 226 -2.16 5.63 7.87
N PRO A 227 -1.22 6.21 8.67
CA PRO A 227 -1.19 7.67 8.85
C PRO A 227 -0.91 8.42 7.55
N LYS A 228 0.09 7.96 6.77
CA LYS A 228 0.43 8.63 5.50
C LYS A 228 -0.69 8.54 4.46
N ASP A 229 -1.36 7.37 4.38
CA ASP A 229 -2.40 7.15 3.38
C ASP A 229 -3.67 7.93 3.73
N MET A 230 -4.03 8.02 5.02
CA MET A 230 -5.14 8.87 5.48
C MET A 230 -4.89 10.33 5.12
N LYS A 231 -3.74 10.89 5.50
CA LYS A 231 -3.40 12.28 5.19
C LYS A 231 -3.31 12.56 3.69
N ALA A 232 -2.66 11.67 2.92
CA ALA A 232 -2.55 11.81 1.47
C ALA A 232 -3.92 11.77 0.79
N PHE A 233 -4.82 10.90 1.24
CA PHE A 233 -6.15 10.75 0.67
C PHE A 233 -7.06 11.95 0.98
N ILE A 234 -7.02 12.47 2.21
CA ILE A 234 -7.73 13.71 2.57
C ILE A 234 -7.26 14.86 1.66
N LYS A 235 -5.96 15.05 1.51
CA LYS A 235 -5.40 16.11 0.67
C LYS A 235 -5.68 15.92 -0.82
N PHE A 236 -5.72 14.70 -1.28
CA PHE A 236 -6.15 14.39 -2.64
C PHE A 236 -7.60 14.80 -2.87
N ALA A 237 -8.51 14.41 -1.98
CA ALA A 237 -9.93 14.75 -2.08
C ALA A 237 -10.17 16.26 -2.04
N GLU A 238 -9.47 16.99 -1.16
CA GLU A 238 -9.52 18.45 -1.10
C GLU A 238 -9.15 19.10 -2.45
N LYS A 239 -8.11 18.59 -3.11
CA LYS A 239 -7.72 19.06 -4.46
C LYS A 239 -8.77 18.73 -5.54
N GLN A 240 -9.59 17.71 -5.33
CA GLN A 240 -10.73 17.38 -6.19
C GLN A 240 -12.01 18.16 -5.82
N GLY A 241 -11.96 19.06 -4.83
CA GLY A 241 -13.11 19.81 -4.35
C GLY A 241 -14.06 19.01 -3.44
N ILE A 242 -13.60 17.87 -2.92
CA ILE A 242 -14.40 16.98 -2.06
C ILE A 242 -13.94 17.12 -0.60
N ASP A 243 -14.87 17.38 0.30
CA ASP A 243 -14.64 17.41 1.76
C ASP A 243 -14.94 16.04 2.39
N LEU A 244 -13.89 15.28 2.70
CA LEU A 244 -14.00 13.98 3.37
C LEU A 244 -14.11 14.17 4.90
N LYS A 245 -15.24 14.66 5.40
CA LYS A 245 -15.48 14.98 6.81
C LYS A 245 -15.14 13.82 7.76
N LEU A 246 -15.63 12.61 7.47
CA LEU A 246 -15.36 11.43 8.31
C LEU A 246 -13.85 11.16 8.42
N HIS A 247 -13.13 11.17 7.30
CA HIS A 247 -11.69 10.89 7.29
C HIS A 247 -10.90 11.94 8.08
N LYS A 248 -11.28 13.21 7.97
CA LYS A 248 -10.66 14.31 8.75
C LYS A 248 -10.84 14.10 10.25
N VAL A 249 -12.07 13.82 10.69
CA VAL A 249 -12.37 13.57 12.11
C VAL A 249 -11.61 12.33 12.61
N VAL A 250 -11.53 11.26 11.83
CA VAL A 250 -10.75 10.06 12.17
C VAL A 250 -9.26 10.37 12.32
N ASP A 251 -8.67 11.16 11.41
CA ASP A 251 -7.27 11.58 11.49
C ASP A 251 -7.00 12.47 12.70
N GLU A 252 -7.87 13.44 12.97
CA GLU A 252 -7.79 14.35 14.14
C GLU A 252 -7.87 13.59 15.47
N ILE A 253 -8.82 12.65 15.62
CA ILE A 253 -8.95 11.83 16.83
C ILE A 253 -7.70 10.97 17.01
N ASN A 254 -7.19 10.37 15.93
CA ASN A 254 -5.96 9.58 16.00
C ASN A 254 -4.75 10.43 16.42
N ASP A 255 -4.55 11.59 15.81
CA ASP A 255 -3.44 12.49 16.16
C ASP A 255 -3.50 12.91 17.63
N ALA A 256 -4.70 13.24 18.16
CA ALA A 256 -4.91 13.55 19.56
C ALA A 256 -4.61 12.35 20.48
N LEU A 257 -5.08 11.16 20.10
CA LEU A 257 -4.86 9.91 20.84
C LEU A 257 -3.38 9.55 20.90
N LEU A 258 -2.66 9.63 19.78
CA LEU A 258 -1.22 9.36 19.72
C LEU A 258 -0.43 10.38 20.55
N LYS A 259 -0.77 11.68 20.44
CA LYS A 259 -0.15 12.75 21.22
C LYS A 259 -0.32 12.56 22.74
N SER A 260 -1.48 12.11 23.19
CA SER A 260 -1.73 11.81 24.61
C SER A 260 -0.84 10.68 25.15
N GLN A 261 -0.28 9.86 24.29
CA GLN A 261 0.64 8.76 24.58
C GLN A 261 2.12 9.12 24.30
N GLY A 262 2.43 10.40 24.00
CA GLY A 262 3.76 10.87 23.70
C GLY A 262 4.28 10.48 22.31
N ILE A 263 3.42 10.01 21.40
CA ILE A 263 3.78 9.66 20.03
C ILE A 263 3.59 10.88 19.12
N THR A 264 4.68 11.53 18.74
CA THR A 264 4.67 12.74 17.88
C THR A 264 5.03 12.44 16.43
N GLU A 265 5.64 11.29 16.16
CA GLU A 265 6.05 10.84 14.83
C GLU A 265 5.50 9.42 14.56
N PRO A 266 4.19 9.31 14.26
CA PRO A 266 3.54 8.00 14.10
C PRO A 266 4.18 7.14 13.01
N GLU A 267 4.74 7.73 11.96
CA GLU A 267 5.39 7.03 10.86
C GLU A 267 6.71 6.34 11.25
N LYS A 268 7.37 6.80 12.30
CA LYS A 268 8.60 6.21 12.85
C LYS A 268 8.34 5.07 13.81
N TYR A 269 7.08 4.92 14.24
CA TYR A 269 6.70 3.88 15.18
C TYR A 269 6.70 2.50 14.51
N SER A 270 7.80 1.78 14.64
CA SER A 270 8.01 0.45 14.06
C SER A 270 8.36 -0.60 15.13
N LYS A 271 8.43 -1.87 14.73
CA LYS A 271 8.70 -3.02 15.63
C LYS A 271 10.02 -2.99 16.41
N ARG A 272 10.91 -2.02 16.16
CA ARG A 272 12.28 -2.06 16.71
C ARG A 272 12.42 -1.48 18.11
N ASP A 273 11.36 -0.88 18.66
CA ASP A 273 11.42 -0.18 19.95
C ASP A 273 10.60 -0.90 21.04
N GLY A 274 10.59 -2.23 21.02
CA GLY A 274 9.97 -3.03 22.06
C GLY A 274 10.65 -4.36 22.27
#